data_8de121bd5761e80a3f455492a9d8fe41
#
_entry.id   8de121bd5761e80a3f455492a9d8fe41
#
_cell.length_a   1.000
_cell.length_b   1.000
_cell.length_c   1.000
_cell.angle_alpha   90.00
_cell.angle_beta   90.00
_cell.angle_gamma   90.00
#
_symmetry.space_group_name_H-M   'P 1'
#
loop_
_entity.id
_entity.type
_entity.pdbx_description
1 polymer ?
#
loop_
_entity_poly.entity_id
_entity_poly.type
_entity_poly.pdbx_seq_one_letter_code
_entity_poly.pdbx_strand_id
1 'polypeptide(L)'
;MKKYLSLLLLTVLCGLNATAQNVIKMTTTQAVGNTFKMLVTTVDGKEPQLTGAKLKSTWKNTALLTYEVVAPEMSIDTRVKGLTCSKMALTALDVTQATDLVVLNCHNNKLHELNLTQNKALSKLTCSNNQLTELQLSNCTALTVLYCQNNLLHNLDLSANSKLQTLELDGNGLKGKSVDQLIALLPDRSKIKKAGKLYCVNSANSNETNVFTKAQVAGAKAKNWVTYDAETKNYYEGTEDMQKPENVIRLTTGKNIGDKIALTVTGKGTVTIEGVAEPLVLNFPNVYTLTSQEIKIVGKVKTLTCADNLLTAIDVSQAPTLTYLECSRNQLTSLNVDNNVALKRLVCMENKLTSLNLSQNSELFRLDCALNSISGVEMEKLVNSLPDRNSPKTAGTLVVKSITHEAEANECTTGQVQIAKGKNWNVMALNGDDAEPYTGTESTAVPTTTQDAQAVVAVACYDPSGCQLGTLTRGINIVKMSDGTTRKVIVQ
;
A
#
# COMPACT_ATOMS: atom_id res chain seq x y z
N MET A 1 11.54 15.29 -23.62
CA MET A 1 11.38 14.55 -22.33
C MET A 1 12.19 15.29 -21.26
N LYS A 2 11.54 16.08 -20.43
CA LYS A 2 12.19 16.87 -19.37
C LYS A 2 11.98 16.12 -18.05
N LYS A 3 13.08 15.62 -17.46
CA LYS A 3 13.13 15.04 -16.11
C LYS A 3 13.01 16.20 -15.12
N TYR A 4 12.03 16.15 -14.25
CA TYR A 4 11.96 17.02 -13.09
C TYR A 4 12.84 16.42 -11.98
N LEU A 5 13.96 17.08 -11.72
CA LEU A 5 14.84 16.82 -10.59
C LEU A 5 14.33 17.67 -9.42
N SER A 6 13.79 17.05 -8.37
CA SER A 6 13.42 17.75 -7.14
C SER A 6 14.69 18.09 -6.37
N LEU A 7 15.06 19.37 -6.36
CA LEU A 7 16.19 19.91 -5.60
C LEU A 7 15.76 20.10 -4.14
N LEU A 8 16.23 19.24 -3.25
CA LEU A 8 16.09 19.42 -1.80
C LEU A 8 17.10 20.50 -1.35
N LEU A 9 16.64 21.72 -1.15
CA LEU A 9 17.48 22.80 -0.61
C LEU A 9 17.55 22.64 0.91
N LEU A 10 18.66 22.08 1.41
CA LEU A 10 18.98 22.01 2.84
C LEU A 10 19.59 23.36 3.26
N THR A 11 18.78 24.25 3.82
CA THR A 11 19.29 25.46 4.50
C THR A 11 19.79 25.07 5.88
N VAL A 12 21.11 25.07 6.06
CA VAL A 12 21.75 25.02 7.38
C VAL A 12 21.62 26.40 8.02
N LEU A 13 20.75 26.55 9.02
CA LEU A 13 20.78 27.70 9.93
C LEU A 13 21.54 27.29 11.20
N CYS A 14 22.74 27.88 11.40
CA CYS A 14 23.45 27.80 12.65
C CYS A 14 22.73 28.67 13.73
N GLY A 15 22.40 28.00 14.83
CA GLY A 15 22.32 28.57 16.18
C GLY A 15 21.31 29.70 16.45
N LEU A 16 20.08 29.32 16.75
CA LEU A 16 19.19 29.97 17.71
C LEU A 16 18.22 28.87 18.18
N ASN A 17 17.85 28.82 19.46
CA ASN A 17 16.85 27.90 19.98
C ASN A 17 15.58 27.97 19.13
N ALA A 18 15.50 27.14 18.10
CA ALA A 18 14.29 27.00 17.28
C ALA A 18 13.28 26.24 18.13
N THR A 19 12.37 26.95 18.76
CA THR A 19 11.07 26.39 19.12
C THR A 19 10.55 25.70 17.86
N ALA A 20 10.26 24.39 17.97
CA ALA A 20 9.77 23.62 16.83
C ALA A 20 8.64 24.38 16.14
N GLN A 21 8.90 24.88 14.95
CA GLN A 21 7.96 25.65 14.17
C GLN A 21 6.89 24.68 13.66
N ASN A 22 5.63 24.90 14.06
CA ASN A 22 4.49 24.09 13.59
C ASN A 22 4.17 24.46 12.13
N VAL A 23 4.97 23.94 11.21
CA VAL A 23 4.83 24.25 9.78
C VAL A 23 3.97 23.19 9.11
N ILE A 24 2.89 23.62 8.45
CA ILE A 24 2.15 22.81 7.49
C ILE A 24 2.66 23.14 6.10
N LYS A 25 2.98 22.11 5.29
CA LYS A 25 3.42 22.30 3.90
C LYS A 25 2.42 21.67 2.94
N MET A 26 2.18 22.32 1.82
CA MET A 26 1.22 21.91 0.81
C MET A 26 1.80 22.14 -0.58
N THR A 27 1.60 21.20 -1.50
CA THR A 27 1.93 21.37 -2.92
C THR A 27 0.67 21.24 -3.75
N THR A 28 0.38 22.24 -4.60
CA THR A 28 -0.80 22.26 -5.47
C THR A 28 -0.42 22.22 -6.95
N THR A 29 -1.29 21.66 -7.78
CA THR A 29 -1.21 21.74 -9.26
C THR A 29 -2.04 22.88 -9.83
N GLN A 30 -2.65 23.71 -9.00
CA GLN A 30 -3.35 24.91 -9.48
C GLN A 30 -2.35 25.96 -10.01
N ALA A 31 -2.75 26.63 -11.07
CA ALA A 31 -1.92 27.70 -11.65
C ALA A 31 -1.85 28.93 -10.72
N VAL A 32 -0.71 29.64 -10.76
CA VAL A 32 -0.56 30.96 -10.10
C VAL A 32 -1.64 31.91 -10.62
N GLY A 33 -2.24 32.67 -9.71
CA GLY A 33 -3.36 33.57 -9.98
C GLY A 33 -4.74 32.91 -9.78
N ASN A 34 -4.85 31.58 -9.76
CA ASN A 34 -6.10 30.91 -9.43
C ASN A 34 -6.50 31.17 -7.96
N THR A 35 -7.79 31.09 -7.68
CA THR A 35 -8.30 31.24 -6.32
C THR A 35 -8.84 29.94 -5.76
N PHE A 36 -8.66 29.77 -4.45
CA PHE A 36 -9.21 28.64 -3.69
C PHE A 36 -9.76 29.11 -2.35
N LYS A 37 -10.53 28.26 -1.69
CA LYS A 37 -11.04 28.53 -0.35
C LYS A 37 -10.32 27.67 0.68
N MET A 38 -9.89 28.30 1.77
CA MET A 38 -9.22 27.62 2.90
C MET A 38 -9.72 28.19 4.22
N LEU A 39 -9.86 27.31 5.21
CA LEU A 39 -10.06 27.72 6.61
C LEU A 39 -8.83 27.28 7.40
N VAL A 40 -8.20 28.26 8.05
CA VAL A 40 -7.14 28.02 9.03
C VAL A 40 -7.63 28.51 10.38
N THR A 41 -7.72 27.62 11.36
CA THR A 41 -8.02 27.99 12.75
C THR A 41 -6.75 27.88 13.55
N THR A 42 -6.20 29.01 13.97
CA THR A 42 -4.97 29.08 14.77
C THR A 42 -5.25 28.87 16.24
N VAL A 43 -4.25 28.44 16.99
CA VAL A 43 -4.38 28.18 18.44
C VAL A 43 -4.56 29.47 19.23
N ASP A 44 -3.87 30.55 18.84
CA ASP A 44 -3.87 31.85 19.50
C ASP A 44 -4.90 32.85 18.93
N GLY A 45 -5.65 32.43 17.91
CA GLY A 45 -6.67 33.29 17.26
C GLY A 45 -6.10 34.40 16.35
N LYS A 46 -4.80 34.43 16.13
CA LYS A 46 -4.15 35.41 15.25
C LYS A 46 -4.10 34.93 13.81
N GLU A 47 -3.94 35.88 12.89
CA GLU A 47 -3.76 35.60 11.46
C GLU A 47 -2.54 34.72 11.22
N PRO A 48 -2.70 33.60 10.45
CA PRO A 48 -1.58 32.71 10.17
C PRO A 48 -0.56 33.35 9.23
N GLN A 49 0.72 33.02 9.43
CA GLN A 49 1.76 33.33 8.47
C GLN A 49 1.72 32.33 7.33
N LEU A 50 1.48 32.82 6.13
CA LEU A 50 1.31 32.04 4.91
C LEU A 50 2.37 32.42 3.89
N THR A 51 2.97 31.40 3.24
CA THR A 51 3.76 31.59 2.03
C THR A 51 3.09 30.84 0.87
N GLY A 52 3.35 31.27 -0.37
CA GLY A 52 2.79 30.64 -1.56
C GLY A 52 1.30 30.92 -1.80
N ALA A 53 0.61 31.57 -0.87
CA ALA A 53 -0.80 31.96 -1.00
C ALA A 53 -1.04 33.36 -0.45
N LYS A 54 -1.94 34.11 -1.10
CA LYS A 54 -2.30 35.50 -0.70
C LYS A 54 -3.79 35.58 -0.35
N LEU A 55 -4.10 36.02 0.85
CA LEU A 55 -5.48 36.25 1.28
C LEU A 55 -6.10 37.42 0.48
N LYS A 56 -7.32 37.21 0.00
CA LYS A 56 -8.07 38.21 -0.81
C LYS A 56 -9.07 39.04 0.01
N SER A 57 -9.15 38.81 1.34
CA SER A 57 -10.11 39.45 2.24
C SER A 57 -9.50 39.66 3.63
N THR A 58 -10.23 40.30 4.54
CA THR A 58 -9.80 40.41 5.95
C THR A 58 -9.86 39.01 6.59
N TRP A 59 -8.78 38.65 7.29
CA TRP A 59 -8.68 37.37 7.97
C TRP A 59 -9.67 37.24 9.14
N LYS A 60 -10.21 36.01 9.30
CA LYS A 60 -11.10 35.61 10.42
C LYS A 60 -10.79 34.15 10.79
N ASN A 61 -10.52 33.89 12.06
CA ASN A 61 -10.08 32.59 12.58
C ASN A 61 -11.06 31.42 12.37
N THR A 62 -12.33 31.70 12.10
CA THR A 62 -13.38 30.66 11.96
C THR A 62 -14.08 30.71 10.61
N ALA A 63 -13.56 31.46 9.64
CA ALA A 63 -14.19 31.63 8.33
C ALA A 63 -13.43 30.90 7.22
N LEU A 64 -14.18 30.32 6.29
CA LEU A 64 -13.64 29.83 5.03
C LEU A 64 -13.37 31.04 4.11
N LEU A 65 -12.10 31.37 3.93
CA LEU A 65 -11.65 32.57 3.23
C LEU A 65 -11.11 32.22 1.84
N THR A 66 -11.12 33.22 0.96
CA THR A 66 -10.59 33.09 -0.41
C THR A 66 -9.13 33.53 -0.45
N TYR A 67 -8.29 32.70 -1.02
CA TYR A 67 -6.87 32.92 -1.26
C TYR A 67 -6.56 32.83 -2.75
N GLU A 68 -5.50 33.47 -3.17
CA GLU A 68 -4.92 33.36 -4.50
C GLU A 68 -3.62 32.57 -4.44
N VAL A 69 -3.40 31.67 -5.39
CA VAL A 69 -2.13 30.93 -5.54
C VAL A 69 -1.04 31.90 -5.99
N VAL A 70 0.01 32.05 -5.20
CA VAL A 70 1.21 32.85 -5.54
C VAL A 70 2.35 31.93 -5.97
N ALA A 71 2.44 30.74 -5.38
CA ALA A 71 3.39 29.69 -5.76
C ALA A 71 2.75 28.31 -5.59
N PRO A 72 3.18 27.28 -6.34
CA PRO A 72 2.66 25.91 -6.18
C PRO A 72 2.98 25.30 -4.81
N GLU A 73 4.08 25.70 -4.20
CA GLU A 73 4.46 25.30 -2.84
C GLU A 73 3.96 26.38 -1.86
N MET A 74 3.18 25.93 -0.89
CA MET A 74 2.58 26.78 0.13
C MET A 74 2.95 26.26 1.52
N SER A 75 3.09 27.18 2.48
CA SER A 75 3.23 26.80 3.89
C SER A 75 2.43 27.69 4.82
N ILE A 76 2.08 27.11 5.98
CA ILE A 76 1.48 27.83 7.12
C ILE A 76 2.45 27.69 8.27
N ASP A 77 3.07 28.80 8.66
CA ASP A 77 4.04 28.85 9.75
C ASP A 77 3.41 29.42 11.01
N THR A 78 2.46 28.68 11.57
CA THR A 78 1.68 29.07 12.75
C THR A 78 1.09 27.83 13.39
N ARG A 79 0.89 27.83 14.71
CA ARG A 79 0.21 26.73 15.42
C ARG A 79 -1.26 26.64 14.98
N VAL A 80 -1.62 25.54 14.30
CA VAL A 80 -2.94 25.33 13.70
C VAL A 80 -3.71 24.28 14.49
N LYS A 81 -4.94 24.62 14.89
CA LYS A 81 -5.89 23.72 15.54
C LYS A 81 -6.87 23.10 14.55
N GLY A 82 -7.19 23.80 13.47
CA GLY A 82 -8.09 23.32 12.42
C GLY A 82 -7.66 23.77 11.03
N LEU A 83 -7.65 22.84 10.08
CA LEU A 83 -7.34 23.13 8.68
C LEU A 83 -8.39 22.54 7.78
N THR A 84 -8.96 23.37 6.89
CA THR A 84 -9.73 22.94 5.72
C THR A 84 -9.02 23.42 4.46
N CYS A 85 -8.46 22.49 3.70
CA CYS A 85 -7.73 22.71 2.46
C CYS A 85 -8.29 21.83 1.33
N SER A 86 -9.63 21.72 1.26
CA SER A 86 -10.34 20.92 0.27
C SER A 86 -10.38 21.58 -1.11
N LYS A 87 -10.44 20.76 -2.17
CA LYS A 87 -10.59 21.23 -3.57
C LYS A 87 -9.46 22.17 -4.04
N MET A 88 -8.26 21.94 -3.51
CA MET A 88 -7.08 22.74 -3.84
C MET A 88 -6.14 22.05 -4.82
N ALA A 89 -6.54 20.90 -5.40
CA ALA A 89 -5.72 20.06 -6.27
C ALA A 89 -4.34 19.74 -5.65
N LEU A 90 -4.29 19.51 -4.32
CA LEU A 90 -3.07 19.19 -3.60
C LEU A 90 -2.56 17.80 -4.01
N THR A 91 -1.27 17.71 -4.30
CA THR A 91 -0.54 16.48 -4.55
C THR A 91 0.29 16.06 -3.34
N ALA A 92 0.61 17.00 -2.44
CA ALA A 92 1.27 16.73 -1.17
C ALA A 92 0.70 17.59 -0.05
N LEU A 93 0.62 17.00 1.16
CA LEU A 93 0.21 17.69 2.38
C LEU A 93 1.00 17.11 3.56
N ASP A 94 1.91 17.90 4.11
CA ASP A 94 2.65 17.56 5.32
C ASP A 94 2.08 18.31 6.52
N VAL A 95 1.52 17.58 7.46
CA VAL A 95 0.98 18.09 8.74
C VAL A 95 1.73 17.52 9.95
N THR A 96 2.88 16.88 9.72
CA THR A 96 3.63 16.19 10.79
C THR A 96 4.10 17.13 11.89
N GLN A 97 4.33 18.39 11.57
CA GLN A 97 4.71 19.42 12.57
C GLN A 97 3.49 20.09 13.23
N ALA A 98 2.27 19.85 12.76
CA ALA A 98 1.04 20.44 13.29
C ALA A 98 0.45 19.59 14.43
N THR A 99 1.18 19.47 15.54
CA THR A 99 0.83 18.60 16.67
C THR A 99 -0.44 19.01 17.42
N ASP A 100 -0.86 20.28 17.32
CA ASP A 100 -2.09 20.84 17.90
C ASP A 100 -3.34 20.58 17.02
N LEU A 101 -3.18 19.94 15.86
CA LEU A 101 -4.25 19.79 14.88
C LEU A 101 -5.37 18.87 15.42
N VAL A 102 -6.56 19.42 15.58
CA VAL A 102 -7.76 18.74 16.08
C VAL A 102 -8.70 18.37 14.94
N VAL A 103 -8.78 19.21 13.91
CA VAL A 103 -9.64 19.01 12.74
C VAL A 103 -8.82 19.17 11.47
N LEU A 104 -8.81 18.13 10.63
CA LEU A 104 -8.23 18.18 9.30
C LEU A 104 -9.31 17.82 8.26
N ASN A 105 -9.47 18.72 7.29
CA ASN A 105 -10.32 18.48 6.13
C ASN A 105 -9.54 18.76 4.85
N CYS A 106 -9.09 17.71 4.18
CA CYS A 106 -8.32 17.73 2.93
C CYS A 106 -9.02 16.96 1.79
N HIS A 107 -10.37 16.88 1.84
CA HIS A 107 -11.13 16.15 0.82
C HIS A 107 -11.02 16.78 -0.59
N ASN A 108 -11.30 15.99 -1.63
CA ASN A 108 -11.26 16.41 -3.04
C ASN A 108 -9.90 17.01 -3.43
N ASN A 109 -8.84 16.25 -3.19
CA ASN A 109 -7.48 16.57 -3.63
C ASN A 109 -6.90 15.37 -4.45
N LYS A 110 -5.59 15.34 -4.64
CA LYS A 110 -4.87 14.30 -5.39
C LYS A 110 -3.80 13.64 -4.52
N LEU A 111 -4.07 13.51 -3.21
CA LEU A 111 -3.12 12.97 -2.26
C LEU A 111 -3.00 11.45 -2.43
N HIS A 112 -1.77 10.95 -2.57
CA HIS A 112 -1.46 9.51 -2.59
C HIS A 112 -1.08 8.99 -1.21
N GLU A 113 -0.61 9.87 -0.35
CA GLU A 113 -0.20 9.59 1.03
C GLU A 113 -0.65 10.70 1.97
N LEU A 114 -0.79 10.38 3.26
CA LEU A 114 -1.10 11.33 4.32
C LEU A 114 -0.47 10.84 5.63
N ASN A 115 0.62 11.48 6.04
CA ASN A 115 1.33 11.13 7.27
C ASN A 115 0.71 11.86 8.47
N LEU A 116 0.11 11.09 9.40
CA LEU A 116 -0.56 11.58 10.60
C LEU A 116 0.14 11.13 11.89
N THR A 117 1.36 10.64 11.82
CA THR A 117 2.07 10.02 12.96
C THR A 117 2.28 10.96 14.14
N GLN A 118 2.24 12.28 13.96
CA GLN A 118 2.41 13.26 15.03
C GLN A 118 1.09 13.93 15.48
N ASN A 119 -0.04 13.64 14.82
CA ASN A 119 -1.31 14.35 15.04
C ASN A 119 -2.19 13.66 16.11
N LYS A 120 -1.65 13.48 17.31
CA LYS A 120 -2.32 12.77 18.43
C LYS A 120 -3.62 13.44 18.90
N ALA A 121 -3.74 14.76 18.71
CA ALA A 121 -4.93 15.54 19.07
C ALA A 121 -6.06 15.47 18.03
N LEU A 122 -5.80 14.83 16.87
CA LEU A 122 -6.75 14.79 15.75
C LEU A 122 -8.02 14.04 16.13
N SER A 123 -9.14 14.77 16.19
CA SER A 123 -10.45 14.23 16.57
C SER A 123 -11.39 14.05 15.39
N LYS A 124 -11.19 14.83 14.31
CA LYS A 124 -11.95 14.73 13.07
C LYS A 124 -11.03 14.79 11.85
N LEU A 125 -11.09 13.75 11.04
CA LEU A 125 -10.39 13.65 9.75
C LEU A 125 -11.39 13.50 8.61
N THR A 126 -11.25 14.34 7.59
CA THR A 126 -11.96 14.24 6.30
C THR A 126 -10.92 14.23 5.19
N CYS A 127 -10.61 13.05 4.65
CA CYS A 127 -9.65 12.85 3.57
C CYS A 127 -10.25 12.13 2.36
N SER A 128 -11.59 12.20 2.24
CA SER A 128 -12.34 11.59 1.13
C SER A 128 -11.97 12.16 -0.24
N ASN A 129 -12.23 11.40 -1.30
CA ASN A 129 -11.95 11.80 -2.68
C ASN A 129 -10.48 12.21 -2.87
N ASN A 130 -9.58 11.29 -2.56
CA ASN A 130 -8.15 11.34 -2.81
C ASN A 130 -7.70 10.04 -3.49
N GLN A 131 -6.42 9.73 -3.47
CA GLN A 131 -5.83 8.54 -4.08
C GLN A 131 -5.03 7.73 -3.05
N LEU A 132 -5.47 7.78 -1.77
CA LEU A 132 -4.78 7.12 -0.66
C LEU A 132 -4.91 5.59 -0.79
N THR A 133 -3.78 4.90 -0.80
CA THR A 133 -3.72 3.43 -0.80
C THR A 133 -3.65 2.86 0.62
N GLU A 134 -3.16 3.65 1.56
CA GLU A 134 -3.10 3.33 2.99
C GLU A 134 -3.41 4.57 3.84
N LEU A 135 -3.82 4.33 5.08
CA LEU A 135 -4.08 5.38 6.05
C LEU A 135 -3.68 4.90 7.45
N GLN A 136 -2.56 5.39 7.95
CA GLN A 136 -2.04 5.02 9.27
C GLN A 136 -2.63 5.91 10.36
N LEU A 137 -3.43 5.32 11.25
CA LEU A 137 -4.17 6.02 12.31
C LEU A 137 -3.73 5.64 13.72
N SER A 138 -2.66 4.86 13.88
CA SER A 138 -2.20 4.33 15.17
C SER A 138 -1.93 5.40 16.23
N ASN A 139 -1.52 6.61 15.82
CA ASN A 139 -1.27 7.72 16.73
C ASN A 139 -2.47 8.67 16.88
N CYS A 140 -3.52 8.55 16.06
CA CYS A 140 -4.70 9.42 16.12
C CYS A 140 -5.71 8.92 17.19
N THR A 141 -5.27 8.76 18.44
CA THR A 141 -6.05 8.14 19.52
C THR A 141 -7.25 8.99 19.99
N ALA A 142 -7.31 10.28 19.60
CA ALA A 142 -8.44 11.16 19.87
C ALA A 142 -9.55 11.10 18.80
N LEU A 143 -9.37 10.31 17.72
CA LEU A 143 -10.25 10.31 16.56
C LEU A 143 -11.66 9.83 16.90
N THR A 144 -12.65 10.67 16.59
CA THR A 144 -14.08 10.38 16.78
C THR A 144 -14.85 10.29 15.46
N VAL A 145 -14.37 10.98 14.43
CA VAL A 145 -15.00 11.03 13.09
C VAL A 145 -13.95 10.85 12.02
N LEU A 146 -14.16 9.87 11.16
CA LEU A 146 -13.33 9.59 9.99
C LEU A 146 -14.20 9.52 8.73
N TYR A 147 -13.91 10.38 7.77
CA TYR A 147 -14.46 10.37 6.41
C TYR A 147 -13.31 10.10 5.42
N CYS A 148 -13.19 8.86 4.95
CA CYS A 148 -12.14 8.42 4.03
C CYS A 148 -12.69 7.75 2.76
N GLN A 149 -13.96 7.99 2.44
CA GLN A 149 -14.61 7.45 1.25
C GLN A 149 -13.95 7.93 -0.05
N ASN A 150 -14.11 7.14 -1.11
CA ASN A 150 -13.56 7.39 -2.45
C ASN A 150 -12.04 7.59 -2.40
N ASN A 151 -11.34 6.56 -1.95
CA ASN A 151 -9.89 6.40 -1.99
C ASN A 151 -9.56 5.00 -2.59
N LEU A 152 -8.33 4.54 -2.41
CA LEU A 152 -7.86 3.24 -2.90
C LEU A 152 -7.49 2.30 -1.73
N LEU A 153 -8.20 2.43 -0.59
CA LEU A 153 -7.91 1.64 0.61
C LEU A 153 -8.43 0.22 0.45
N HIS A 154 -7.57 -0.77 0.67
CA HIS A 154 -7.94 -2.19 0.71
C HIS A 154 -8.03 -2.74 2.14
N ASN A 155 -7.48 -2.03 3.11
CA ASN A 155 -7.57 -2.31 4.54
C ASN A 155 -7.58 -1.01 5.35
N LEU A 156 -7.97 -1.10 6.62
CA LEU A 156 -7.94 0.02 7.55
C LEU A 156 -7.79 -0.51 8.99
N ASP A 157 -6.68 -0.17 9.64
CA ASP A 157 -6.44 -0.50 11.04
C ASP A 157 -7.02 0.58 11.96
N LEU A 158 -7.97 0.18 12.80
CA LEU A 158 -8.64 1.04 13.79
C LEU A 158 -8.30 0.65 15.23
N SER A 159 -7.32 -0.22 15.46
CA SER A 159 -6.98 -0.77 16.78
C SER A 159 -6.70 0.31 17.84
N ALA A 160 -6.12 1.45 17.44
CA ALA A 160 -5.82 2.57 18.33
C ALA A 160 -6.96 3.59 18.47
N ASN A 161 -8.05 3.48 17.71
CA ASN A 161 -9.07 4.52 17.58
C ASN A 161 -10.34 4.22 18.41
N SER A 162 -10.16 3.89 19.69
CA SER A 162 -11.25 3.47 20.60
C SER A 162 -12.38 4.48 20.79
N LYS A 163 -12.15 5.77 20.44
CA LYS A 163 -13.13 6.85 20.56
C LYS A 163 -13.97 7.05 19.28
N LEU A 164 -13.71 6.26 18.21
CA LEU A 164 -14.40 6.44 16.94
C LEU A 164 -15.90 6.23 17.06
N GLN A 165 -16.68 7.11 16.42
CA GLN A 165 -18.15 7.15 16.48
C GLN A 165 -18.79 7.15 15.10
N THR A 166 -18.08 7.72 14.11
CA THR A 166 -18.54 7.79 12.72
C THR A 166 -17.41 7.44 11.80
N LEU A 167 -17.65 6.48 10.93
CA LEU A 167 -16.76 6.03 9.88
C LEU A 167 -17.50 6.03 8.55
N GLU A 168 -16.98 6.73 7.54
CA GLU A 168 -17.48 6.70 6.16
C GLU A 168 -16.32 6.28 5.26
N LEU A 169 -16.47 5.15 4.57
CA LEU A 169 -15.39 4.48 3.82
C LEU A 169 -15.85 3.83 2.50
N ASP A 170 -17.07 4.12 2.05
CA ASP A 170 -17.57 3.68 0.74
C ASP A 170 -16.64 4.11 -0.41
N GLY A 171 -16.74 3.47 -1.57
CA GLY A 171 -15.88 3.78 -2.72
C GLY A 171 -14.39 3.52 -2.46
N ASN A 172 -14.07 2.44 -1.76
CA ASN A 172 -12.71 1.95 -1.56
C ASN A 172 -12.61 0.50 -2.11
N GLY A 173 -11.65 -0.28 -1.67
CA GLY A 173 -11.44 -1.66 -2.13
C GLY A 173 -11.63 -2.73 -1.04
N LEU A 174 -12.44 -2.44 0.00
CA LEU A 174 -12.58 -3.34 1.15
C LEU A 174 -13.57 -4.48 0.85
N LYS A 175 -13.10 -5.74 0.97
CA LYS A 175 -13.93 -6.93 0.77
C LYS A 175 -13.34 -8.14 1.49
N GLY A 176 -14.18 -9.15 1.75
CA GLY A 176 -13.74 -10.42 2.35
C GLY A 176 -13.00 -10.20 3.67
N LYS A 177 -11.80 -10.76 3.79
CA LYS A 177 -11.01 -10.77 5.03
C LYS A 177 -10.65 -9.36 5.54
N SER A 178 -10.43 -8.39 4.64
CA SER A 178 -10.13 -7.02 5.08
C SER A 178 -11.31 -6.37 5.80
N VAL A 179 -12.54 -6.72 5.40
CA VAL A 179 -13.74 -6.30 6.12
C VAL A 179 -13.87 -7.05 7.44
N ASP A 180 -13.55 -8.35 7.49
CA ASP A 180 -13.56 -9.11 8.76
C ASP A 180 -12.61 -8.48 9.78
N GLN A 181 -11.41 -8.11 9.34
CA GLN A 181 -10.42 -7.41 10.18
C GLN A 181 -10.92 -6.03 10.62
N LEU A 182 -11.48 -5.23 9.69
CA LEU A 182 -12.08 -3.94 10.00
C LEU A 182 -13.15 -4.08 11.10
N ILE A 183 -14.10 -5.03 10.94
CA ILE A 183 -15.16 -5.27 11.92
C ILE A 183 -14.59 -5.72 13.27
N ALA A 184 -13.56 -6.59 13.26
CA ALA A 184 -12.87 -7.01 14.48
C ALA A 184 -12.24 -5.83 15.22
N LEU A 185 -11.70 -4.84 14.50
CA LEU A 185 -11.02 -3.66 15.03
C LEU A 185 -11.95 -2.46 15.33
N LEU A 186 -13.22 -2.51 14.92
CA LEU A 186 -14.19 -1.48 15.32
C LEU A 186 -14.26 -1.39 16.86
N PRO A 187 -14.27 -0.18 17.44
CA PRO A 187 -14.47 -0.01 18.87
C PRO A 187 -15.75 -0.70 19.37
N ASP A 188 -15.65 -1.43 20.46
CA ASP A 188 -16.82 -2.00 21.13
C ASP A 188 -17.61 -0.89 21.82
N ARG A 189 -18.80 -0.62 21.32
CA ARG A 189 -19.76 0.37 21.80
C ARG A 189 -20.99 -0.27 22.45
N SER A 190 -20.98 -1.58 22.70
CA SER A 190 -22.12 -2.35 23.22
C SER A 190 -22.68 -1.77 24.54
N LYS A 191 -21.79 -1.17 25.36
CA LYS A 191 -22.17 -0.49 26.61
C LYS A 191 -22.49 1.00 26.46
N ILE A 192 -22.43 1.54 25.25
CA ILE A 192 -22.68 2.97 24.95
C ILE A 192 -24.07 3.11 24.33
N LYS A 193 -24.95 3.94 24.95
CA LYS A 193 -26.33 4.14 24.48
C LYS A 193 -26.41 4.57 23.01
N LYS A 194 -25.47 5.43 22.54
CA LYS A 194 -25.45 5.93 21.17
C LYS A 194 -24.61 4.99 20.29
N ALA A 195 -25.25 4.37 19.30
CA ALA A 195 -24.58 3.54 18.32
C ALA A 195 -23.55 4.32 17.47
N GLY A 196 -22.50 3.63 17.03
CA GLY A 196 -21.60 4.13 16.01
C GLY A 196 -22.28 4.11 14.64
N LYS A 197 -21.81 4.94 13.72
CA LYS A 197 -22.28 4.98 12.33
C LYS A 197 -21.19 4.52 11.38
N LEU A 198 -21.50 3.52 10.57
CA LEU A 198 -20.61 2.99 9.54
C LEU A 198 -21.28 3.10 8.16
N TYR A 199 -20.84 4.05 7.35
CA TYR A 199 -21.22 4.16 5.94
C TYR A 199 -20.24 3.32 5.14
N CYS A 200 -20.67 2.15 4.68
CA CYS A 200 -19.80 1.09 4.20
C CYS A 200 -19.82 0.87 2.69
N VAL A 201 -20.92 1.23 2.02
CA VAL A 201 -21.07 1.13 0.57
C VAL A 201 -21.87 2.32 0.07
N ASN A 202 -21.76 2.60 -1.23
CA ASN A 202 -22.58 3.58 -1.95
C ASN A 202 -23.25 2.88 -3.14
N SER A 203 -24.50 2.49 -3.00
CA SER A 203 -25.23 1.71 -4.01
C SER A 203 -25.48 2.45 -5.33
N ALA A 204 -25.39 3.79 -5.33
CA ALA A 204 -25.52 4.60 -6.54
C ALA A 204 -24.19 4.78 -7.29
N ASN A 205 -23.06 4.44 -6.66
CA ASN A 205 -21.75 4.53 -7.29
C ASN A 205 -21.46 3.26 -8.11
N SER A 206 -21.47 3.36 -9.44
CA SER A 206 -21.14 2.23 -10.34
C SER A 206 -19.73 1.65 -10.15
N ASN A 207 -18.82 2.41 -9.51
CA ASN A 207 -17.45 2.01 -9.20
C ASN A 207 -17.29 1.58 -7.73
N GLU A 208 -18.40 1.32 -7.00
CA GLU A 208 -18.33 0.79 -5.63
C GLU A 208 -17.75 -0.62 -5.65
N THR A 209 -16.66 -0.82 -4.93
CA THR A 209 -15.98 -2.11 -4.85
C THR A 209 -15.89 -2.67 -3.43
N ASN A 210 -16.38 -1.91 -2.43
CA ASN A 210 -16.56 -2.46 -1.10
C ASN A 210 -17.67 -3.51 -1.10
N VAL A 211 -17.43 -4.61 -0.43
CA VAL A 211 -18.42 -5.69 -0.24
C VAL A 211 -18.49 -6.03 1.24
N PHE A 212 -19.67 -5.80 1.83
CA PHE A 212 -19.98 -6.16 3.21
C PHE A 212 -21.08 -7.20 3.22
N THR A 213 -20.81 -8.38 3.75
CA THR A 213 -21.78 -9.47 3.86
C THR A 213 -22.72 -9.28 5.05
N LYS A 214 -23.84 -10.01 5.08
CA LYS A 214 -24.77 -10.01 6.21
C LYS A 214 -24.10 -10.42 7.52
N ALA A 215 -23.17 -11.38 7.50
CA ALA A 215 -22.41 -11.80 8.68
C ALA A 215 -21.52 -10.66 9.20
N GLN A 216 -20.84 -9.93 8.31
CA GLN A 216 -20.00 -8.79 8.66
C GLN A 216 -20.84 -7.63 9.22
N VAL A 217 -21.99 -7.35 8.64
CA VAL A 217 -22.96 -6.37 9.17
C VAL A 217 -23.46 -6.77 10.55
N ALA A 218 -23.78 -8.06 10.76
CA ALA A 218 -24.16 -8.57 12.08
C ALA A 218 -23.01 -8.42 13.12
N GLY A 219 -21.76 -8.65 12.70
CA GLY A 219 -20.58 -8.41 13.53
C GLY A 219 -20.43 -6.94 13.96
N ALA A 220 -20.64 -6.00 13.05
CA ALA A 220 -20.66 -4.57 13.38
C ALA A 220 -21.78 -4.24 14.36
N LYS A 221 -22.98 -4.77 14.14
CA LYS A 221 -24.16 -4.59 15.01
C LYS A 221 -23.92 -5.13 16.41
N ALA A 222 -23.22 -6.25 16.56
CA ALA A 222 -22.86 -6.83 17.86
C ALA A 222 -22.00 -5.88 18.71
N LYS A 223 -21.20 -5.02 18.06
CA LYS A 223 -20.42 -3.95 18.67
C LYS A 223 -21.14 -2.61 18.77
N ASN A 224 -22.46 -2.59 18.56
CA ASN A 224 -23.31 -1.40 18.54
C ASN A 224 -22.89 -0.38 17.48
N TRP A 225 -22.60 -0.88 16.27
CA TRP A 225 -22.44 -0.06 15.06
C TRP A 225 -23.62 -0.31 14.11
N VAL A 226 -24.16 0.77 13.55
CA VAL A 226 -25.19 0.72 12.53
C VAL A 226 -24.55 0.97 11.17
N THR A 227 -24.78 0.07 10.23
CA THR A 227 -24.30 0.15 8.85
C THR A 227 -25.30 0.88 7.97
N TYR A 228 -24.78 1.72 7.10
CA TYR A 228 -25.56 2.55 6.19
C TYR A 228 -25.03 2.45 4.77
N ASP A 229 -25.95 2.56 3.81
CA ASP A 229 -25.62 2.96 2.46
C ASP A 229 -25.34 4.47 2.44
N ALA A 230 -24.25 4.88 1.83
CA ALA A 230 -23.77 6.27 1.90
C ALA A 230 -24.61 7.24 1.06
N GLU A 231 -25.27 6.77 -0.01
CA GLU A 231 -26.14 7.61 -0.84
C GLU A 231 -27.53 7.73 -0.23
N THR A 232 -28.18 6.59 -0.02
CA THR A 232 -29.58 6.57 0.40
C THR A 232 -29.77 6.93 1.88
N LYS A 233 -28.69 6.84 2.68
CA LYS A 233 -28.68 6.96 4.14
C LYS A 233 -29.57 5.92 4.84
N ASN A 234 -30.05 4.92 4.10
CA ASN A 234 -30.79 3.80 4.65
C ASN A 234 -29.87 2.80 5.35
N TYR A 235 -30.44 1.96 6.20
CA TYR A 235 -29.71 0.84 6.78
C TYR A 235 -29.23 -0.08 5.68
N TYR A 236 -27.96 -0.48 5.78
CA TYR A 236 -27.37 -1.46 4.90
C TYR A 236 -27.32 -2.81 5.61
N GLU A 237 -28.01 -3.79 5.06
CA GLU A 237 -28.15 -5.12 5.67
C GLU A 237 -27.05 -6.11 5.26
N GLY A 238 -26.19 -5.71 4.35
CA GLY A 238 -25.18 -6.58 3.76
C GLY A 238 -25.70 -7.38 2.56
N THR A 239 -24.78 -7.74 1.70
CA THR A 239 -25.05 -8.74 0.66
C THR A 239 -25.22 -10.11 1.32
N GLU A 240 -25.98 -11.00 0.68
CA GLU A 240 -25.91 -12.42 1.07
C GLU A 240 -24.43 -12.79 1.14
N ASP A 241 -24.07 -13.58 2.15
CA ASP A 241 -22.75 -14.22 2.12
C ASP A 241 -22.65 -14.86 0.77
N MET A 242 -21.82 -14.30 -0.11
CA MET A 242 -21.52 -14.94 -1.39
C MET A 242 -21.15 -16.35 -1.01
N GLN A 243 -22.02 -17.27 -1.34
CA GLN A 243 -22.07 -18.65 -0.87
C GLN A 243 -20.66 -19.12 -0.56
N LYS A 244 -20.44 -19.71 0.67
CA LYS A 244 -19.28 -20.48 1.06
C LYS A 244 -18.44 -20.77 -0.19
N PRO A 245 -17.21 -20.26 -0.29
CA PRO A 245 -16.52 -20.11 -1.56
C PRO A 245 -16.79 -21.33 -2.44
N GLU A 246 -17.30 -21.12 -3.63
CA GLU A 246 -17.72 -22.23 -4.52
C GLU A 246 -16.54 -23.16 -4.85
N ASN A 247 -15.39 -22.91 -4.24
CA ASN A 247 -14.13 -23.58 -4.57
C ASN A 247 -13.91 -23.56 -6.09
N VAL A 248 -13.95 -22.37 -6.66
CA VAL A 248 -13.78 -22.15 -8.10
C VAL A 248 -12.42 -21.57 -8.38
N ILE A 249 -11.75 -22.14 -9.37
CA ILE A 249 -10.55 -21.55 -10.00
C ILE A 249 -10.92 -21.20 -11.43
N ARG A 250 -10.52 -19.99 -11.88
CA ARG A 250 -10.68 -19.56 -13.27
C ARG A 250 -9.32 -19.31 -13.89
N LEU A 251 -9.11 -19.82 -15.09
CA LEU A 251 -7.91 -19.61 -15.89
C LEU A 251 -8.33 -18.98 -17.21
N THR A 252 -7.64 -17.91 -17.62
CA THR A 252 -7.82 -17.32 -18.95
C THR A 252 -6.54 -17.53 -19.74
N THR A 253 -6.65 -18.13 -20.92
CA THR A 253 -5.50 -18.42 -21.80
C THR A 253 -5.53 -17.58 -23.08
N GLY A 254 -4.35 -17.23 -23.59
CA GLY A 254 -4.17 -16.64 -24.92
C GLY A 254 -4.16 -17.67 -26.06
N LYS A 255 -4.28 -18.98 -25.76
CA LYS A 255 -4.40 -20.03 -26.77
C LYS A 255 -5.74 -19.96 -27.50
N ASN A 256 -5.82 -20.53 -28.70
CA ASN A 256 -7.07 -20.56 -29.47
C ASN A 256 -7.96 -21.74 -29.04
N ILE A 257 -9.26 -21.61 -29.31
CA ILE A 257 -10.19 -22.75 -29.19
C ILE A 257 -9.72 -23.87 -30.11
N GLY A 258 -9.67 -25.10 -29.61
CA GLY A 258 -9.10 -26.26 -30.28
C GLY A 258 -7.64 -26.55 -29.94
N ASP A 259 -6.90 -25.58 -29.40
CA ASP A 259 -5.54 -25.81 -28.89
C ASP A 259 -5.55 -26.69 -27.63
N LYS A 260 -4.36 -27.16 -27.26
CA LYS A 260 -4.18 -28.03 -26.08
C LYS A 260 -3.70 -27.21 -24.88
N ILE A 261 -4.28 -27.53 -23.71
CA ILE A 261 -3.83 -27.03 -22.40
C ILE A 261 -3.47 -28.18 -21.47
N ALA A 262 -2.31 -28.13 -20.83
CA ALA A 262 -1.84 -29.17 -19.90
C ALA A 262 -2.13 -28.74 -18.45
N LEU A 263 -2.87 -29.56 -17.72
CA LEU A 263 -3.22 -29.27 -16.32
C LEU A 263 -3.00 -30.54 -15.46
N THR A 264 -2.54 -30.28 -14.22
CA THR A 264 -2.59 -31.28 -13.15
C THR A 264 -3.41 -30.72 -12.02
N VAL A 265 -4.51 -31.36 -11.69
CA VAL A 265 -5.42 -30.95 -10.62
C VAL A 265 -5.51 -32.06 -9.59
N THR A 266 -5.21 -31.75 -8.33
CA THR A 266 -5.51 -32.71 -7.22
C THR A 266 -6.56 -32.08 -6.30
N GLY A 267 -7.43 -32.90 -5.74
CA GLY A 267 -8.51 -32.41 -4.91
C GLY A 267 -9.18 -33.47 -4.08
N LYS A 268 -10.21 -33.11 -3.33
CA LYS A 268 -11.06 -34.04 -2.57
C LYS A 268 -12.52 -33.86 -2.98
N GLY A 269 -13.23 -35.00 -3.06
CA GLY A 269 -14.63 -35.03 -3.48
C GLY A 269 -14.80 -34.82 -4.98
N THR A 270 -15.94 -34.31 -5.38
CA THR A 270 -16.23 -34.02 -6.79
C THR A 270 -15.52 -32.72 -7.19
N VAL A 271 -14.68 -32.84 -8.22
CA VAL A 271 -14.06 -31.69 -8.89
C VAL A 271 -14.42 -31.80 -10.38
N THR A 272 -14.86 -30.70 -10.97
CA THR A 272 -15.24 -30.62 -12.39
C THR A 272 -14.47 -29.56 -13.11
N ILE A 273 -14.41 -29.65 -14.43
CA ILE A 273 -13.79 -28.69 -15.31
C ILE A 273 -14.76 -28.30 -16.43
N GLU A 274 -14.79 -27.01 -16.75
CA GLU A 274 -15.54 -26.40 -17.87
C GLU A 274 -14.56 -25.68 -18.79
N GLY A 275 -14.90 -25.48 -20.04
CA GLY A 275 -14.06 -24.80 -21.04
C GLY A 275 -13.09 -25.73 -21.77
N VAL A 276 -13.20 -27.03 -21.58
CA VAL A 276 -12.45 -28.07 -22.28
C VAL A 276 -13.39 -29.20 -22.75
N ALA A 277 -12.95 -29.96 -23.76
CA ALA A 277 -13.75 -31.03 -24.34
C ALA A 277 -13.75 -32.32 -23.51
N GLU A 278 -12.62 -32.61 -22.87
CA GLU A 278 -12.43 -33.85 -22.11
C GLU A 278 -12.84 -33.66 -20.63
N PRO A 279 -13.36 -34.70 -19.97
CA PRO A 279 -13.64 -34.66 -18.54
C PRO A 279 -12.35 -34.53 -17.72
N LEU A 280 -12.44 -33.90 -16.54
CA LEU A 280 -11.31 -33.75 -15.65
C LEU A 280 -10.77 -35.11 -15.17
N VAL A 281 -9.47 -35.32 -15.30
CA VAL A 281 -8.72 -36.43 -14.71
C VAL A 281 -8.01 -35.89 -13.46
N LEU A 282 -8.42 -36.33 -12.27
CA LEU A 282 -7.84 -35.93 -11.01
C LEU A 282 -6.56 -36.71 -10.69
N ASN A 283 -5.61 -36.00 -10.04
CA ASN A 283 -4.37 -36.53 -9.47
C ASN A 283 -3.32 -37.00 -10.50
N PHE A 284 -3.56 -36.79 -11.78
CA PHE A 284 -2.61 -37.11 -12.85
C PHE A 284 -2.49 -35.91 -13.81
N PRO A 285 -1.29 -35.70 -14.41
CA PRO A 285 -1.12 -34.77 -15.52
C PRO A 285 -2.02 -35.20 -16.69
N ASN A 286 -2.72 -34.25 -17.27
CA ASN A 286 -3.54 -34.50 -18.45
C ASN A 286 -3.54 -33.29 -19.40
N VAL A 287 -3.82 -33.55 -20.66
CA VAL A 287 -3.90 -32.56 -21.72
C VAL A 287 -5.33 -32.46 -22.22
N TYR A 288 -5.88 -31.27 -22.23
CA TYR A 288 -7.27 -31.01 -22.59
C TYR A 288 -7.34 -30.14 -23.86
N THR A 289 -8.40 -30.36 -24.65
CA THR A 289 -8.70 -29.52 -25.82
C THR A 289 -9.59 -28.35 -25.41
N LEU A 290 -9.17 -27.14 -25.70
CA LEU A 290 -9.93 -25.94 -25.36
C LEU A 290 -11.24 -25.84 -26.14
N THR A 291 -12.35 -25.65 -25.47
CA THR A 291 -13.65 -25.24 -26.02
C THR A 291 -13.98 -23.80 -25.67
N SER A 292 -13.19 -23.19 -24.78
CA SER A 292 -13.25 -21.78 -24.39
C SER A 292 -11.85 -21.29 -24.02
N GLN A 293 -11.59 -20.01 -24.15
CA GLN A 293 -10.37 -19.38 -23.61
C GLN A 293 -10.45 -19.20 -22.09
N GLU A 294 -11.64 -19.29 -21.51
CA GLU A 294 -11.86 -19.31 -20.06
C GLU A 294 -12.12 -20.75 -19.62
N ILE A 295 -11.30 -21.24 -18.68
CA ILE A 295 -11.41 -22.56 -18.07
C ILE A 295 -11.86 -22.36 -16.61
N LYS A 296 -12.88 -23.10 -16.19
CA LYS A 296 -13.42 -23.05 -14.83
C LYS A 296 -13.27 -24.43 -14.18
N ILE A 297 -12.58 -24.49 -13.04
CA ILE A 297 -12.41 -25.70 -12.23
C ILE A 297 -13.22 -25.50 -10.96
N VAL A 298 -14.20 -26.36 -10.69
CA VAL A 298 -15.11 -26.27 -9.55
C VAL A 298 -14.90 -27.45 -8.62
N GLY A 299 -14.67 -27.19 -7.34
CA GLY A 299 -14.49 -28.21 -6.32
C GLY A 299 -13.29 -27.92 -5.41
N LYS A 300 -13.11 -28.73 -4.36
CA LYS A 300 -12.04 -28.55 -3.36
C LYS A 300 -10.67 -28.94 -3.92
N VAL A 301 -10.10 -28.07 -4.73
CA VAL A 301 -8.76 -28.24 -5.30
C VAL A 301 -7.71 -28.03 -4.19
N LYS A 302 -6.77 -28.98 -4.12
CA LYS A 302 -5.64 -28.95 -3.19
C LYS A 302 -4.36 -28.49 -3.86
N THR A 303 -4.10 -28.95 -5.08
CA THR A 303 -2.95 -28.51 -5.88
C THR A 303 -3.38 -28.26 -7.32
N LEU A 304 -2.79 -27.24 -7.93
CA LEU A 304 -2.95 -26.94 -9.34
C LEU A 304 -1.58 -26.71 -9.97
N THR A 305 -1.30 -27.44 -11.06
CA THR A 305 -0.20 -27.16 -11.98
C THR A 305 -0.78 -26.77 -13.32
N CYS A 306 -0.46 -25.57 -13.79
CA CYS A 306 -0.96 -24.97 -15.04
C CYS A 306 0.14 -24.19 -15.77
N ALA A 307 1.37 -24.64 -15.64
CA ALA A 307 2.52 -24.04 -16.31
C ALA A 307 2.46 -24.16 -17.83
N ASP A 308 3.09 -23.25 -18.55
CA ASP A 308 3.30 -23.30 -19.99
C ASP A 308 2.00 -23.37 -20.82
N ASN A 309 1.03 -22.55 -20.45
CA ASN A 309 -0.30 -22.54 -21.06
C ASN A 309 -0.72 -21.18 -21.66
N LEU A 310 0.23 -20.23 -21.79
CA LEU A 310 -0.06 -18.88 -22.24
C LEU A 310 -1.18 -18.20 -21.43
N LEU A 311 -1.27 -18.50 -20.11
CA LEU A 311 -2.28 -17.91 -19.25
C LEU A 311 -2.04 -16.42 -19.10
N THR A 312 -3.08 -15.62 -19.35
CA THR A 312 -3.10 -14.18 -19.18
C THR A 312 -3.69 -13.75 -17.83
N ALA A 313 -4.53 -14.62 -17.23
CA ALA A 313 -5.08 -14.42 -15.89
C ALA A 313 -5.34 -15.74 -15.17
N ILE A 314 -5.19 -15.69 -13.85
CA ILE A 314 -5.56 -16.77 -12.90
C ILE A 314 -6.34 -16.14 -11.76
N ASP A 315 -7.55 -16.63 -11.51
CA ASP A 315 -8.32 -16.29 -10.31
C ASP A 315 -8.46 -17.52 -9.41
N VAL A 316 -7.75 -17.49 -8.27
CA VAL A 316 -7.78 -18.52 -7.23
C VAL A 316 -8.47 -18.01 -5.95
N SER A 317 -9.11 -16.84 -6.00
CA SER A 317 -9.71 -16.17 -4.84
C SER A 317 -10.79 -17.01 -4.14
N GLN A 318 -11.41 -17.94 -4.86
CA GLN A 318 -12.43 -18.85 -4.37
C GLN A 318 -11.88 -20.27 -4.05
N ALA A 319 -10.55 -20.45 -3.96
CA ALA A 319 -9.90 -21.74 -3.70
C ALA A 319 -9.11 -21.75 -2.37
N PRO A 320 -9.74 -21.57 -1.20
CA PRO A 320 -9.05 -21.47 0.10
C PRO A 320 -8.33 -22.75 0.52
N THR A 321 -8.65 -23.89 -0.11
CA THR A 321 -8.03 -25.20 0.16
C THR A 321 -6.75 -25.43 -0.63
N LEU A 322 -6.35 -24.49 -1.51
CA LEU A 322 -5.18 -24.61 -2.35
C LEU A 322 -3.90 -24.57 -1.51
N THR A 323 -3.09 -25.62 -1.59
CA THR A 323 -1.82 -25.74 -0.85
C THR A 323 -0.60 -25.64 -1.75
N TYR A 324 -0.77 -25.83 -3.06
CA TYR A 324 0.26 -25.73 -4.07
C TYR A 324 -0.31 -25.12 -5.34
N LEU A 325 0.33 -24.07 -5.83
CA LEU A 325 0.07 -23.45 -7.13
C LEU A 325 1.36 -23.41 -7.94
N GLU A 326 1.35 -24.03 -9.10
CA GLU A 326 2.38 -23.96 -10.13
C GLU A 326 1.79 -23.31 -11.37
N CYS A 327 2.20 -22.08 -11.67
CA CYS A 327 1.73 -21.28 -12.79
C CYS A 327 2.86 -20.62 -13.57
N SER A 328 4.05 -21.21 -13.51
CA SER A 328 5.22 -20.69 -14.24
C SER A 328 5.03 -20.74 -15.76
N ARG A 329 5.91 -20.01 -16.48
CA ARG A 329 5.92 -19.93 -17.96
C ARG A 329 4.56 -19.58 -18.55
N ASN A 330 4.00 -18.47 -18.06
CA ASN A 330 2.75 -17.90 -18.53
C ASN A 330 2.91 -16.39 -18.85
N GLN A 331 1.82 -15.67 -19.01
CA GLN A 331 1.83 -14.25 -19.35
C GLN A 331 1.14 -13.40 -18.27
N LEU A 332 1.18 -13.87 -17.00
CA LEU A 332 0.50 -13.21 -15.89
C LEU A 332 1.16 -11.86 -15.58
N THR A 333 0.37 -10.80 -15.57
CA THR A 333 0.80 -9.45 -15.14
C THR A 333 0.49 -9.18 -13.66
N SER A 334 -0.42 -9.97 -13.08
CA SER A 334 -0.77 -9.93 -11.66
C SER A 334 -1.16 -11.30 -11.15
N LEU A 335 -0.96 -11.54 -9.86
CA LEU A 335 -1.38 -12.77 -9.19
C LEU A 335 -1.80 -12.44 -7.76
N ASN A 336 -3.09 -12.67 -7.44
CA ASN A 336 -3.62 -12.48 -6.09
C ASN A 336 -3.86 -13.83 -5.42
N VAL A 337 -3.17 -14.07 -4.31
CA VAL A 337 -3.27 -15.29 -3.50
C VAL A 337 -3.73 -15.01 -2.05
N ASP A 338 -4.26 -13.83 -1.77
CA ASP A 338 -4.64 -13.40 -0.42
C ASP A 338 -5.65 -14.36 0.26
N ASN A 339 -6.56 -14.95 -0.51
CA ASN A 339 -7.56 -15.89 0.02
C ASN A 339 -7.06 -17.33 0.12
N ASN A 340 -5.85 -17.62 -0.39
CA ASN A 340 -5.28 -18.97 -0.38
C ASN A 340 -4.43 -19.17 0.89
N VAL A 341 -5.05 -19.01 2.05
CA VAL A 341 -4.38 -19.01 3.37
C VAL A 341 -3.70 -20.35 3.71
N ALA A 342 -4.11 -21.44 3.05
CA ALA A 342 -3.49 -22.75 3.19
C ALA A 342 -2.30 -22.99 2.23
N LEU A 343 -1.93 -21.97 1.43
CA LEU A 343 -0.88 -22.09 0.42
C LEU A 343 0.49 -22.30 1.08
N LYS A 344 1.15 -23.40 0.69
CA LYS A 344 2.43 -23.85 1.20
C LYS A 344 3.57 -23.65 0.21
N ARG A 345 3.27 -23.77 -1.07
CA ARG A 345 4.23 -23.64 -2.17
C ARG A 345 3.59 -22.86 -3.31
N LEU A 346 4.31 -21.83 -3.77
CA LEU A 346 3.94 -21.03 -4.94
C LEU A 346 5.10 -21.02 -5.92
N VAL A 347 4.86 -21.44 -7.16
CA VAL A 347 5.80 -21.38 -8.26
C VAL A 347 5.16 -20.54 -9.36
N CYS A 348 5.68 -19.33 -9.56
CA CYS A 348 5.15 -18.36 -10.52
C CYS A 348 6.25 -17.73 -11.39
N MET A 349 7.37 -18.43 -11.53
CA MET A 349 8.51 -17.99 -12.34
C MET A 349 8.16 -17.84 -13.82
N GLU A 350 8.94 -17.07 -14.57
CA GLU A 350 8.71 -16.80 -16.00
C GLU A 350 7.29 -16.30 -16.28
N ASN A 351 6.97 -15.13 -15.70
CA ASN A 351 5.74 -14.39 -15.93
C ASN A 351 6.06 -12.89 -16.13
N LYS A 352 5.06 -12.03 -16.06
CA LYS A 352 5.22 -10.57 -16.20
C LYS A 352 4.78 -9.83 -14.93
N LEU A 353 4.96 -10.49 -13.76
CA LEU A 353 4.56 -9.91 -12.48
C LEU A 353 5.48 -8.75 -12.12
N THR A 354 4.90 -7.62 -11.72
CA THR A 354 5.62 -6.46 -11.21
C THR A 354 5.56 -6.34 -9.68
N SER A 355 4.62 -7.06 -9.07
CA SER A 355 4.44 -7.12 -7.60
C SER A 355 3.84 -8.46 -7.19
N LEU A 356 4.05 -8.82 -5.91
CA LEU A 356 3.43 -10.00 -5.30
C LEU A 356 3.30 -9.76 -3.79
N ASN A 357 2.11 -9.97 -3.23
CA ASN A 357 1.84 -9.86 -1.79
C ASN A 357 1.52 -11.23 -1.19
N LEU A 358 2.21 -11.59 -0.11
CA LEU A 358 2.09 -12.89 0.56
C LEU A 358 1.72 -12.77 2.04
N SER A 359 1.32 -11.58 2.49
CA SER A 359 1.02 -11.30 3.89
C SER A 359 -0.08 -12.18 4.49
N GLN A 360 -0.94 -12.78 3.66
CA GLN A 360 -2.01 -13.67 4.08
C GLN A 360 -1.65 -15.16 4.03
N ASN A 361 -0.47 -15.51 3.48
CA ASN A 361 -0.07 -16.89 3.22
C ASN A 361 0.89 -17.40 4.31
N SER A 362 0.44 -17.42 5.57
CA SER A 362 1.26 -17.76 6.75
C SER A 362 1.86 -19.16 6.73
N GLU A 363 1.28 -20.08 5.96
CA GLU A 363 1.76 -21.46 5.78
C GLU A 363 2.84 -21.59 4.70
N LEU A 364 3.12 -20.52 3.93
CA LEU A 364 4.05 -20.57 2.81
C LEU A 364 5.47 -20.85 3.28
N PHE A 365 6.14 -21.83 2.68
CA PHE A 365 7.54 -22.16 2.94
C PHE A 365 8.38 -22.28 1.66
N ARG A 366 7.77 -22.20 0.47
CA ARG A 366 8.49 -22.13 -0.79
C ARG A 366 7.83 -21.13 -1.75
N LEU A 367 8.64 -20.22 -2.25
CA LEU A 367 8.30 -19.28 -3.29
C LEU A 367 9.37 -19.32 -4.38
N ASP A 368 8.96 -19.63 -5.61
CA ASP A 368 9.78 -19.53 -6.80
C ASP A 368 9.17 -18.44 -7.71
N CYS A 369 9.79 -17.25 -7.75
CA CYS A 369 9.27 -16.09 -8.50
C CYS A 369 10.32 -15.45 -9.44
N ALA A 370 11.40 -16.13 -9.74
CA ALA A 370 12.41 -15.71 -10.70
C ALA A 370 11.79 -15.42 -12.09
N LEU A 371 12.49 -14.66 -12.92
CA LEU A 371 12.06 -14.33 -14.29
C LEU A 371 10.68 -13.63 -14.32
N ASN A 372 10.58 -12.58 -13.52
CA ASN A 372 9.47 -11.63 -13.50
C ASN A 372 10.04 -10.21 -13.61
N SER A 373 9.28 -9.18 -13.20
CA SER A 373 9.71 -7.77 -13.23
C SER A 373 9.51 -7.09 -11.87
N ILE A 374 9.80 -7.83 -10.77
CA ILE A 374 9.64 -7.33 -9.42
C ILE A 374 10.95 -6.67 -8.97
N SER A 375 10.94 -5.36 -8.73
CA SER A 375 12.16 -4.61 -8.40
C SER A 375 11.87 -3.46 -7.43
N GLY A 376 12.91 -2.85 -6.88
CA GLY A 376 12.81 -1.66 -6.04
C GLY A 376 11.89 -1.83 -4.84
N VAL A 377 10.91 -0.93 -4.70
CA VAL A 377 9.94 -0.91 -3.60
C VAL A 377 9.02 -2.14 -3.62
N GLU A 378 8.68 -2.67 -4.80
CA GLU A 378 7.82 -3.85 -4.89
C GLU A 378 8.54 -5.13 -4.45
N MET A 379 9.85 -5.25 -4.70
CA MET A 379 10.65 -6.34 -4.12
C MET A 379 10.76 -6.21 -2.60
N GLU A 380 10.91 -4.99 -2.09
CA GLU A 380 10.92 -4.74 -0.64
C GLU A 380 9.58 -5.13 0.00
N LYS A 381 8.45 -4.76 -0.61
CA LYS A 381 7.11 -5.19 -0.17
C LYS A 381 6.97 -6.71 -0.19
N LEU A 382 7.47 -7.37 -1.25
CA LEU A 382 7.45 -8.82 -1.35
C LEU A 382 8.18 -9.49 -0.18
N VAL A 383 9.46 -9.13 0.07
CA VAL A 383 10.22 -9.75 1.16
C VAL A 383 9.66 -9.43 2.54
N ASN A 384 9.08 -8.22 2.70
CA ASN A 384 8.37 -7.85 3.93
C ASN A 384 7.05 -8.62 4.11
N SER A 385 6.39 -9.08 3.03
CA SER A 385 5.16 -9.86 3.10
C SER A 385 5.40 -11.36 3.37
N LEU A 386 6.64 -11.85 3.25
CA LEU A 386 6.97 -13.24 3.56
C LEU A 386 6.62 -13.58 5.02
N PRO A 387 6.03 -14.75 5.29
CA PRO A 387 5.78 -15.19 6.65
C PRO A 387 7.08 -15.40 7.44
N ASP A 388 7.03 -15.11 8.73
CA ASP A 388 8.13 -15.41 9.66
C ASP A 388 8.21 -16.93 9.88
N ARG A 389 9.38 -17.52 9.57
CA ARG A 389 9.67 -18.95 9.68
C ARG A 389 10.57 -19.28 10.86
N ASN A 390 10.78 -18.35 11.79
CA ASN A 390 11.59 -18.58 12.99
C ASN A 390 10.89 -19.51 13.99
N SER A 391 9.55 -19.62 13.94
CA SER A 391 8.78 -20.54 14.74
C SER A 391 7.61 -21.12 13.91
N PRO A 392 7.60 -22.42 13.54
CA PRO A 392 8.62 -23.45 13.79
C PRO A 392 9.92 -23.20 13.03
N LYS A 393 11.04 -23.67 13.57
CA LYS A 393 12.40 -23.44 13.02
C LYS A 393 12.67 -24.19 11.72
N THR A 394 11.81 -24.06 10.74
CA THR A 394 11.95 -24.64 9.39
C THR A 394 12.10 -23.51 8.39
N ALA A 395 13.31 -23.37 7.86
CA ALA A 395 13.61 -22.35 6.88
C ALA A 395 12.69 -22.45 5.66
N GLY A 396 12.25 -21.30 5.15
CA GLY A 396 11.61 -21.19 3.85
C GLY A 396 12.65 -21.17 2.73
N THR A 397 12.23 -21.38 1.49
CA THR A 397 13.06 -21.22 0.28
C THR A 397 12.41 -20.18 -0.62
N LEU A 398 13.18 -19.13 -0.96
CA LEU A 398 12.81 -18.08 -1.92
C LEU A 398 13.77 -18.15 -3.11
N VAL A 399 13.29 -18.57 -4.27
CA VAL A 399 14.02 -18.43 -5.53
C VAL A 399 13.58 -17.13 -6.18
N VAL A 400 14.44 -16.11 -6.10
CA VAL A 400 14.05 -14.73 -6.37
C VAL A 400 14.42 -14.25 -7.76
N LYS A 401 15.48 -14.79 -8.36
CA LYS A 401 15.93 -14.42 -9.70
C LYS A 401 16.71 -15.54 -10.39
N SER A 402 16.98 -15.40 -11.68
CA SER A 402 17.98 -16.15 -12.43
C SER A 402 19.23 -15.29 -12.63
N ILE A 403 20.41 -15.88 -12.55
CA ILE A 403 21.69 -15.17 -12.81
C ILE A 403 22.22 -15.45 -14.21
N THR A 404 21.62 -16.36 -14.94
CA THR A 404 22.08 -16.80 -16.28
C THR A 404 21.09 -16.51 -17.39
N HIS A 405 19.82 -16.19 -17.07
CA HIS A 405 18.79 -15.98 -18.07
C HIS A 405 18.67 -14.50 -18.47
N GLU A 406 18.80 -14.17 -19.76
CA GLU A 406 18.80 -12.79 -20.28
C GLU A 406 17.49 -12.02 -20.03
N ALA A 407 16.34 -12.72 -19.93
CA ALA A 407 15.03 -12.10 -19.68
C ALA A 407 14.76 -11.85 -18.19
N GLU A 408 15.73 -12.08 -17.29
CA GLU A 408 15.54 -11.79 -15.87
C GLU A 408 15.46 -10.29 -15.60
N ALA A 409 14.34 -9.83 -15.05
CA ALA A 409 14.11 -8.44 -14.71
C ALA A 409 13.79 -8.20 -13.22
N ASN A 410 13.81 -9.27 -12.40
CA ASN A 410 13.76 -9.09 -10.96
C ASN A 410 15.06 -8.50 -10.44
N GLU A 411 14.95 -7.52 -9.55
CA GLU A 411 16.08 -6.96 -8.82
C GLU A 411 15.86 -7.17 -7.32
N CYS A 412 16.80 -7.87 -6.68
CA CYS A 412 16.80 -8.09 -5.24
C CYS A 412 18.14 -7.67 -4.65
N THR A 413 18.13 -6.62 -3.84
CA THR A 413 19.33 -6.05 -3.24
C THR A 413 19.80 -6.85 -2.03
N THR A 414 21.05 -6.64 -1.60
CA THR A 414 21.61 -7.25 -0.38
C THR A 414 20.74 -6.94 0.85
N GLY A 415 20.22 -5.70 0.97
CA GLY A 415 19.32 -5.32 2.06
C GLY A 415 18.02 -6.13 2.07
N GLN A 416 17.39 -6.32 0.91
CA GLN A 416 16.17 -7.12 0.76
C GLN A 416 16.42 -8.60 1.05
N VAL A 417 17.58 -9.14 0.64
CA VAL A 417 17.99 -10.51 1.03
C VAL A 417 18.12 -10.64 2.54
N GLN A 418 18.68 -9.64 3.24
CA GLN A 418 18.78 -9.67 4.71
C GLN A 418 17.41 -9.63 5.40
N ILE A 419 16.45 -8.87 4.87
CA ILE A 419 15.06 -8.89 5.37
C ILE A 419 14.48 -10.32 5.29
N ALA A 420 14.59 -10.99 4.15
CA ALA A 420 14.11 -12.36 3.98
C ALA A 420 14.84 -13.35 4.91
N LYS A 421 16.17 -13.24 5.04
CA LYS A 421 16.98 -14.06 5.97
C LYS A 421 16.59 -13.84 7.43
N GLY A 422 16.27 -12.59 7.82
CA GLY A 422 15.78 -12.26 9.16
C GLY A 422 14.47 -12.98 9.52
N LYS A 423 13.68 -13.37 8.52
CA LYS A 423 12.46 -14.19 8.65
C LYS A 423 12.71 -15.70 8.44
N ASN A 424 13.97 -16.14 8.45
CA ASN A 424 14.40 -17.52 8.24
C ASN A 424 14.04 -18.07 6.84
N TRP A 425 14.33 -17.29 5.79
CA TRP A 425 14.24 -17.72 4.40
C TRP A 425 15.62 -17.87 3.77
N ASN A 426 15.87 -19.01 3.13
CA ASN A 426 17.02 -19.24 2.26
C ASN A 426 16.73 -18.58 0.91
N VAL A 427 17.45 -17.50 0.61
CA VAL A 427 17.31 -16.79 -0.66
C VAL A 427 18.26 -17.39 -1.68
N MET A 428 17.70 -17.79 -2.82
CA MET A 428 18.38 -18.53 -3.88
C MET A 428 18.23 -17.79 -5.21
N ALA A 429 19.19 -18.02 -6.10
CA ALA A 429 19.09 -17.67 -7.52
C ALA A 429 19.25 -18.92 -8.38
N LEU A 430 18.62 -18.93 -9.55
CA LEU A 430 18.82 -19.97 -10.57
C LEU A 430 20.12 -19.72 -11.34
N ASN A 431 20.92 -20.76 -11.45
CA ASN A 431 22.09 -20.85 -12.32
C ASN A 431 21.87 -22.00 -13.31
N GLY A 432 21.28 -21.70 -14.46
CA GLY A 432 20.67 -22.73 -15.29
C GLY A 432 19.48 -23.39 -14.57
N ASP A 433 19.49 -24.71 -14.46
CA ASP A 433 18.47 -25.50 -13.77
C ASP A 433 18.74 -25.64 -12.26
N ASP A 434 19.94 -25.28 -11.78
CA ASP A 434 20.34 -25.37 -10.38
C ASP A 434 20.01 -24.11 -9.61
N ALA A 435 19.67 -24.26 -8.32
CA ALA A 435 19.45 -23.15 -7.42
C ALA A 435 20.64 -23.01 -6.45
N GLU A 436 21.27 -21.84 -6.41
CA GLU A 436 22.40 -21.56 -5.53
C GLU A 436 22.10 -20.40 -4.56
N PRO A 437 22.78 -20.32 -3.41
CA PRO A 437 22.59 -19.23 -2.45
C PRO A 437 22.81 -17.85 -3.08
N TYR A 438 21.85 -16.94 -2.89
CA TYR A 438 21.91 -15.60 -3.42
C TYR A 438 22.14 -14.58 -2.32
N THR A 439 23.09 -13.65 -2.54
CA THR A 439 23.48 -12.64 -1.55
C THR A 439 22.90 -11.25 -1.82
N GLY A 440 22.27 -11.09 -2.97
CA GLY A 440 21.74 -9.79 -3.43
C GLY A 440 22.73 -9.00 -4.28
N THR A 441 22.21 -8.04 -5.03
CA THR A 441 23.01 -7.03 -5.72
C THR A 441 23.25 -5.85 -4.78
N GLU A 442 24.40 -5.20 -4.87
CA GLU A 442 24.63 -3.96 -4.15
C GLU A 442 23.65 -2.89 -4.64
N SER A 443 23.02 -2.19 -3.71
CA SER A 443 22.14 -1.07 -4.06
C SER A 443 22.99 0.07 -4.61
N THR A 444 22.79 0.44 -5.86
CA THR A 444 23.35 1.68 -6.43
C THR A 444 22.57 2.92 -5.98
N ALA A 445 21.44 2.74 -5.30
CA ALA A 445 20.69 3.81 -4.69
C ALA A 445 21.35 4.24 -3.37
N VAL A 446 21.55 5.54 -3.21
CA VAL A 446 21.92 6.14 -1.91
C VAL A 446 20.86 5.71 -0.88
N PRO A 447 21.22 5.09 0.25
CA PRO A 447 20.24 4.63 1.22
C PRO A 447 19.46 5.82 1.77
N THR A 448 18.16 5.85 1.55
CA THR A 448 17.24 6.62 2.41
C THR A 448 17.04 5.78 3.69
N THR A 449 17.93 5.96 4.65
CA THR A 449 17.81 5.32 5.95
C THR A 449 16.73 6.02 6.77
N THR A 450 15.59 5.36 6.93
CA THR A 450 14.73 5.56 8.09
C THR A 450 15.05 4.49 9.11
N GLN A 451 16.01 4.77 10.00
CA GLN A 451 16.10 4.12 11.31
C GLN A 451 16.81 5.07 12.28
N ASP A 452 16.28 5.12 13.51
CA ASP A 452 16.84 5.80 14.67
C ASP A 452 18.32 5.43 14.90
N ALA A 453 19.20 6.17 14.21
CA ALA A 453 20.60 6.31 14.58
C ALA A 453 20.84 7.81 14.68
N GLN A 454 21.51 8.25 15.71
CA GLN A 454 21.96 9.63 15.90
C GLN A 454 22.38 10.22 14.56
N ALA A 455 21.72 11.31 14.16
CA ALA A 455 21.90 11.91 12.85
C ALA A 455 23.40 12.13 12.57
N VAL A 456 23.95 11.35 11.65
CA VAL A 456 25.33 11.52 11.18
C VAL A 456 25.37 12.78 10.33
N VAL A 457 25.84 13.88 10.92
CA VAL A 457 25.88 15.19 10.27
C VAL A 457 27.25 15.46 9.66
N ALA A 458 27.29 16.25 8.61
CA ALA A 458 28.55 16.73 8.04
C ALA A 458 29.23 17.67 9.05
N VAL A 459 30.46 17.36 9.44
CA VAL A 459 31.23 18.16 10.40
C VAL A 459 32.30 19.01 9.73
N ALA A 460 32.71 18.67 8.52
CA ALA A 460 33.62 19.47 7.71
C ALA A 460 33.54 19.13 6.22
N CYS A 461 33.80 20.10 5.35
CA CYS A 461 33.92 19.91 3.91
C CYS A 461 35.32 20.30 3.45
N TYR A 462 35.86 19.58 2.46
CA TYR A 462 37.16 19.79 1.87
C TYR A 462 37.04 19.75 0.34
N ASP A 463 37.90 20.50 -0.34
CA ASP A 463 38.10 20.33 -1.76
C ASP A 463 38.96 19.06 -2.05
N PRO A 464 39.14 18.64 -3.31
CA PRO A 464 39.96 17.48 -3.66
C PRO A 464 41.43 17.65 -3.31
N SER A 465 41.93 18.86 -3.05
CA SER A 465 43.32 19.15 -2.62
C SER A 465 43.51 19.06 -1.10
N GLY A 466 42.40 18.86 -0.35
CA GLY A 466 42.37 18.76 1.11
C GLY A 466 42.20 20.09 1.84
N CYS A 467 41.92 21.20 1.14
CA CYS A 467 41.60 22.48 1.78
C CYS A 467 40.18 22.46 2.35
N GLN A 468 40.05 22.84 3.61
CA GLN A 468 38.75 22.92 4.26
C GLN A 468 37.90 24.06 3.66
N LEU A 469 36.64 23.75 3.32
CA LEU A 469 35.68 24.68 2.74
C LEU A 469 34.64 25.07 3.78
N GLY A 470 34.17 26.32 3.76
CA GLY A 470 33.07 26.78 4.60
C GLY A 470 31.71 26.26 4.13
N THR A 471 31.58 25.95 2.83
CA THR A 471 30.37 25.40 2.18
C THR A 471 30.77 24.49 1.03
N LEU A 472 29.84 23.65 0.57
CA LEU A 472 30.04 22.86 -0.63
C LEU A 472 30.19 23.78 -1.86
N THR A 473 31.24 23.52 -2.66
CA THR A 473 31.50 24.26 -3.90
C THR A 473 31.18 23.42 -5.13
N ARG A 474 30.95 24.08 -6.27
CA ARG A 474 30.70 23.38 -7.54
C ARG A 474 31.88 22.45 -7.87
N GLY A 475 31.58 21.21 -8.20
CA GLY A 475 32.57 20.16 -8.47
C GLY A 475 32.61 19.10 -7.35
N ILE A 476 33.75 18.46 -7.17
CA ILE A 476 33.95 17.38 -6.19
C ILE A 476 34.29 17.98 -4.81
N ASN A 477 33.55 17.57 -3.80
CA ASN A 477 33.81 17.89 -2.40
C ASN A 477 34.00 16.61 -1.59
N ILE A 478 34.87 16.64 -0.59
CA ILE A 478 35.08 15.56 0.39
C ILE A 478 34.43 16.01 1.69
N VAL A 479 33.42 15.30 2.15
CA VAL A 479 32.67 15.66 3.37
C VAL A 479 33.03 14.67 4.47
N LYS A 480 33.51 15.18 5.60
CA LYS A 480 33.75 14.41 6.82
C LYS A 480 32.46 14.40 7.64
N MET A 481 32.06 13.23 8.08
CA MET A 481 30.81 13.02 8.84
C MET A 481 31.10 12.86 10.34
N SER A 482 30.10 13.08 11.17
CA SER A 482 30.22 12.98 12.64
C SER A 482 30.52 11.57 13.14
N ASP A 483 30.32 10.52 12.33
CA ASP A 483 30.69 9.12 12.62
C ASP A 483 32.15 8.80 12.25
N GLY A 484 32.93 9.81 11.81
CA GLY A 484 34.31 9.65 11.38
C GLY A 484 34.50 9.22 9.92
N THR A 485 33.44 8.88 9.21
CA THR A 485 33.48 8.51 7.78
C THR A 485 33.67 9.74 6.89
N THR A 486 34.15 9.51 5.66
CA THR A 486 34.24 10.56 4.63
C THR A 486 33.42 10.19 3.43
N ARG A 487 32.73 11.19 2.84
CA ARG A 487 31.90 11.01 1.64
C ARG A 487 32.36 11.95 0.53
N LYS A 488 32.34 11.46 -0.70
CA LYS A 488 32.54 12.28 -1.91
C LYS A 488 31.19 12.82 -2.36
N VAL A 489 31.06 14.15 -2.43
CA VAL A 489 29.84 14.83 -2.89
C VAL A 489 30.17 15.61 -4.15
N ILE A 490 29.38 15.46 -5.19
CA ILE A 490 29.52 16.22 -6.45
C ILE A 490 28.39 17.24 -6.50
N VAL A 491 28.75 18.52 -6.51
CA VAL A 491 27.82 19.64 -6.68
C VAL A 491 27.90 20.10 -8.13
N GLN A 492 26.81 20.05 -8.85
CA GLN A 492 26.67 20.45 -10.26
C GLN A 492 26.38 21.95 -10.41
#